data_b31fcbdfd2b6a6895898b4b0e0828bb2
#
_entry.id   b31fcbdfd2b6a6895898b4b0e0828bb2
#
_cell.length_a   1.000
_cell.length_b   1.000
_cell.length_c   1.000
_cell.angle_alpha   90.00
_cell.angle_beta   90.00
_cell.angle_gamma   90.00
#
_symmetry.space_group_name_H-M   'P 1'
#
loop_
_entity.id
_entity.type
_entity.pdbx_description
1 polymer ?
#
loop_
_entity_poly.entity_id
_entity_poly.type
_entity_poly.pdbx_seq_one_letter_code
_entity_poly.pdbx_strand_id
1 'polypeptide(L)'
;SVLLPEDEIDFDKECERLNKVMDKHDCVNVFLSEGAGMDVIIAETERSGETILRDAFGHVRLDDLNPGQWFAKQLGKRLNANKVLVQKSGYFGRSSKANQADLDLIFEVADYAVQSAVAGTSGVVGWDEDNNNTLSCIAFNRIKGGKPFDITLDWYTEMMNEIKVI
;
A
#
# COMPACT_ATOMS: atom_id res chain seq x y z
N SER A 1 0.53 -14.47 0.13
CA SER A 1 0.27 -13.58 -1.02
C SER A 1 0.61 -12.13 -0.73
N VAL A 2 0.95 -11.37 -1.76
CA VAL A 2 1.13 -9.92 -1.71
C VAL A 2 0.24 -9.32 -2.78
N LEU A 3 -0.61 -8.36 -2.39
CA LEU A 3 -1.54 -7.68 -3.27
C LEU A 3 -1.25 -6.18 -3.26
N LEU A 4 -0.92 -5.62 -4.43
CA LEU A 4 -0.55 -4.22 -4.61
C LEU A 4 -1.58 -3.51 -5.51
N PRO A 5 -1.70 -2.18 -5.41
CA PRO A 5 -2.56 -1.39 -6.30
C PRO A 5 -2.11 -1.44 -7.77
N GLU A 6 -0.83 -1.66 -8.01
CA GLU A 6 -0.20 -1.72 -9.33
C GLU A 6 -0.38 -3.07 -10.03
N ASP A 7 -0.79 -4.10 -9.29
CA ASP A 7 -1.05 -5.43 -9.83
C ASP A 7 -2.53 -5.60 -10.22
N GLU A 8 -2.77 -6.19 -11.38
CA GLU A 8 -4.10 -6.66 -11.74
C GLU A 8 -4.44 -7.93 -10.95
N ILE A 9 -5.44 -7.84 -10.09
CA ILE A 9 -5.82 -8.93 -9.19
C ILE A 9 -6.95 -9.75 -9.82
N ASP A 10 -6.61 -10.94 -10.36
CA ASP A 10 -7.59 -11.97 -10.68
C ASP A 10 -7.98 -12.70 -9.38
N PHE A 11 -9.03 -12.19 -8.74
CA PHE A 11 -9.43 -12.66 -7.40
C PHE A 11 -9.84 -14.14 -7.38
N ASP A 12 -10.43 -14.65 -8.46
CA ASP A 12 -10.87 -16.04 -8.53
C ASP A 12 -9.67 -16.99 -8.63
N LYS A 13 -8.70 -16.70 -9.50
CA LYS A 13 -7.45 -17.47 -9.59
C LYS A 13 -6.65 -17.40 -8.30
N GLU A 14 -6.61 -16.24 -7.65
CA GLU A 14 -5.92 -16.10 -6.39
C GLU A 14 -6.57 -16.94 -5.28
N CYS A 15 -7.90 -16.98 -5.22
CA CYS A 15 -8.61 -17.87 -4.30
C CYS A 15 -8.33 -19.35 -4.58
N GLU A 16 -8.28 -19.78 -5.84
CA GLU A 16 -7.92 -21.16 -6.20
C GLU A 16 -6.50 -21.51 -5.73
N ARG A 17 -5.56 -20.59 -5.95
CA ARG A 17 -4.17 -20.75 -5.49
C ARG A 17 -4.08 -20.83 -3.97
N LEU A 18 -4.74 -19.92 -3.25
CA LEU A 18 -4.74 -19.87 -1.80
C LEU A 18 -5.42 -21.09 -1.18
N ASN A 19 -6.44 -21.69 -1.81
CA ASN A 19 -7.01 -22.95 -1.37
C ASN A 19 -5.96 -24.08 -1.37
N LYS A 20 -5.16 -24.20 -2.42
CA LYS A 20 -4.06 -25.19 -2.46
C LYS A 20 -3.02 -24.97 -1.35
N VAL A 21 -2.72 -23.68 -1.04
CA VAL A 21 -1.84 -23.34 0.10
C VAL A 21 -2.48 -23.74 1.42
N MET A 22 -3.77 -23.45 1.59
CA MET A 22 -4.53 -23.81 2.80
C MET A 22 -4.55 -25.33 3.00
N ASP A 23 -4.82 -26.11 1.95
CA ASP A 23 -4.83 -27.58 2.00
C ASP A 23 -3.46 -28.17 2.38
N LYS A 24 -2.37 -27.50 2.00
CA LYS A 24 -1.00 -27.95 2.26
C LYS A 24 -0.46 -27.49 3.62
N HIS A 25 -0.83 -26.31 4.08
CA HIS A 25 -0.19 -25.64 5.21
C HIS A 25 -1.14 -25.26 6.35
N ASP A 26 -2.44 -25.52 6.23
CA ASP A 26 -3.51 -25.14 7.17
C ASP A 26 -3.58 -23.63 7.48
N CYS A 27 -2.85 -22.82 6.75
CA CYS A 27 -2.86 -21.36 6.91
C CYS A 27 -2.41 -20.63 5.63
N VAL A 28 -2.90 -19.41 5.48
CA VAL A 28 -2.41 -18.46 4.46
C VAL A 28 -2.15 -17.11 5.07
N ASN A 29 -1.14 -16.42 4.58
CA ASN A 29 -0.86 -15.02 4.90
C ASN A 29 -1.06 -14.19 3.64
N VAL A 30 -1.84 -13.11 3.77
CA VAL A 30 -2.09 -12.16 2.70
C VAL A 30 -1.65 -10.78 3.16
N PHE A 31 -0.68 -10.21 2.47
CA PHE A 31 -0.24 -8.82 2.65
C PHE A 31 -0.97 -7.97 1.63
N LEU A 32 -1.78 -7.05 2.14
CA LEU A 32 -2.60 -6.17 1.32
C LEU A 32 -2.09 -4.75 1.47
N SER A 33 -1.64 -4.14 0.38
CA SER A 33 -1.32 -2.72 0.35
C SER A 33 -2.60 -1.88 0.36
N GLU A 34 -2.52 -0.68 0.92
CA GLU A 34 -3.63 0.28 0.88
C GLU A 34 -3.95 0.63 -0.58
N GLY A 35 -5.20 0.51 -0.95
CA GLY A 35 -5.67 0.73 -2.33
C GLY A 35 -5.61 -0.51 -3.24
N ALA A 36 -5.00 -1.63 -2.81
CA ALA A 36 -4.99 -2.85 -3.62
C ALA A 36 -6.39 -3.43 -3.82
N GLY A 37 -6.69 -3.87 -5.04
CA GLY A 37 -7.96 -4.51 -5.40
C GLY A 37 -9.18 -3.60 -5.31
N MET A 38 -8.99 -2.30 -5.38
CA MET A 38 -10.11 -1.35 -5.32
C MET A 38 -11.13 -1.58 -6.44
N ASP A 39 -10.66 -1.90 -7.64
CA ASP A 39 -11.55 -2.19 -8.78
C ASP A 39 -12.43 -3.41 -8.51
N VAL A 40 -11.86 -4.44 -7.88
CA VAL A 40 -12.59 -5.65 -7.48
C VAL A 40 -13.65 -5.32 -6.43
N ILE A 41 -13.29 -4.52 -5.42
CA ILE A 41 -14.21 -4.10 -4.37
C ILE A 41 -15.35 -3.25 -4.94
N ILE A 42 -15.04 -2.29 -5.79
CA ILE A 42 -16.00 -1.40 -6.45
C ILE A 42 -16.99 -2.22 -7.28
N ALA A 43 -16.49 -3.09 -8.18
CA ALA A 43 -17.32 -3.91 -9.04
C ALA A 43 -18.24 -4.84 -8.23
N GLU A 44 -17.76 -5.44 -7.14
CA GLU A 44 -18.56 -6.31 -6.28
C GLU A 44 -19.61 -5.54 -5.49
N THR A 45 -19.25 -4.35 -4.97
CA THR A 45 -20.18 -3.49 -4.21
C THR A 45 -21.30 -2.98 -5.12
N GLU A 46 -20.98 -2.54 -6.34
CA GLU A 46 -22.00 -2.14 -7.33
C GLU A 46 -22.90 -3.31 -7.74
N ARG A 47 -22.32 -4.49 -7.91
CA ARG A 47 -23.10 -5.71 -8.24
C ARG A 47 -24.06 -6.12 -7.13
N SER A 48 -23.70 -5.89 -5.87
CA SER A 48 -24.56 -6.14 -4.72
C SER A 48 -25.66 -5.09 -4.53
N GLY A 49 -25.65 -4.00 -5.32
CA GLY A 49 -26.60 -2.89 -5.22
C GLY A 49 -26.31 -1.93 -4.07
N GLU A 50 -25.14 -2.02 -3.47
CA GLU A 50 -24.69 -1.09 -2.44
C GLU A 50 -24.14 0.19 -3.06
N THR A 51 -24.29 1.33 -2.36
CA THR A 51 -23.81 2.62 -2.83
C THR A 51 -22.38 2.85 -2.38
N ILE A 52 -21.50 3.17 -3.33
CA ILE A 52 -20.12 3.57 -3.03
C ILE A 52 -20.08 5.06 -2.73
N LEU A 53 -19.58 5.41 -1.53
CA LEU A 53 -19.39 6.79 -1.14
C LEU A 53 -18.19 7.39 -1.85
N ARG A 54 -18.40 8.58 -2.40
CA ARG A 54 -17.35 9.34 -3.09
C ARG A 54 -17.16 10.69 -2.41
N ASP A 55 -15.97 11.24 -2.50
CA ASP A 55 -15.68 12.58 -2.04
C ASP A 55 -16.26 13.65 -2.98
N ALA A 56 -16.09 14.92 -2.65
CA ALA A 56 -16.57 16.06 -3.44
C ALA A 56 -15.94 16.13 -4.85
N PHE A 57 -14.85 15.41 -5.09
CA PHE A 57 -14.14 15.35 -6.36
C PHE A 57 -14.46 14.07 -7.15
N GLY A 58 -15.31 13.20 -6.61
CA GLY A 58 -15.72 11.95 -7.25
C GLY A 58 -14.82 10.75 -6.95
N HIS A 59 -13.77 10.89 -6.13
CA HIS A 59 -12.93 9.79 -5.72
C HIS A 59 -13.62 8.91 -4.67
N VAL A 60 -13.38 7.61 -4.78
CA VAL A 60 -13.90 6.64 -3.82
C VAL A 60 -13.25 6.86 -2.46
N ARG A 61 -14.06 6.90 -1.41
CA ARG A 61 -13.59 7.04 -0.03
C ARG A 61 -13.08 5.70 0.49
N LEU A 62 -11.77 5.48 0.42
CA LEU A 62 -11.11 4.23 0.78
C LEU A 62 -11.34 3.83 2.26
N ASP A 63 -11.40 4.81 3.15
CA ASP A 63 -11.64 4.58 4.58
C ASP A 63 -13.01 3.94 4.85
N ASP A 64 -14.02 4.29 4.06
CA ASP A 64 -15.36 3.74 4.18
C ASP A 64 -15.46 2.31 3.65
N LEU A 65 -14.67 1.96 2.63
CA LEU A 65 -14.68 0.61 2.04
C LEU A 65 -13.89 -0.42 2.86
N ASN A 66 -12.94 0.03 3.69
CA ASN A 66 -12.08 -0.83 4.52
C ASN A 66 -11.58 -2.10 3.78
N PRO A 67 -10.67 -1.97 2.80
CA PRO A 67 -10.25 -3.07 1.94
C PRO A 67 -9.81 -4.31 2.72
N GLY A 68 -9.06 -4.11 3.82
CA GLY A 68 -8.60 -5.21 4.67
C GLY A 68 -9.74 -6.08 5.23
N GLN A 69 -10.84 -5.46 5.66
CA GLN A 69 -12.01 -6.20 6.17
C GLN A 69 -12.78 -6.86 5.03
N TRP A 70 -12.89 -6.19 3.88
CA TRP A 70 -13.55 -6.76 2.71
C TRP A 70 -12.84 -8.02 2.24
N PHE A 71 -11.51 -7.96 2.01
CA PHE A 71 -10.71 -9.11 1.62
C PHE A 71 -10.76 -10.22 2.66
N ALA A 72 -10.66 -9.89 3.95
CA ALA A 72 -10.77 -10.87 5.04
C ALA A 72 -12.11 -11.63 4.99
N LYS A 73 -13.21 -10.91 4.78
CA LYS A 73 -14.55 -11.52 4.66
C LYS A 73 -14.65 -12.42 3.44
N GLN A 74 -14.20 -11.95 2.28
CA GLN A 74 -14.30 -12.71 1.03
C GLN A 74 -13.38 -13.94 1.04
N LEU A 75 -12.11 -13.76 1.41
CA LEU A 75 -11.15 -14.87 1.51
C LEU A 75 -11.57 -15.87 2.58
N GLY A 76 -11.99 -15.41 3.76
CA GLY A 76 -12.46 -16.29 4.82
C GLY A 76 -13.59 -17.21 4.36
N LYS A 77 -14.53 -16.65 3.61
CA LYS A 77 -15.65 -17.43 3.04
C LYS A 77 -15.19 -18.40 1.94
N ARG A 78 -14.36 -17.95 1.00
CA ARG A 78 -13.93 -18.74 -0.17
C ARG A 78 -12.92 -19.84 0.19
N LEU A 79 -12.10 -19.61 1.22
CA LEU A 79 -11.11 -20.56 1.73
C LEU A 79 -11.69 -21.47 2.84
N ASN A 80 -12.96 -21.30 3.18
CA ASN A 80 -13.60 -22.00 4.31
C ASN A 80 -12.77 -21.92 5.61
N ALA A 81 -12.20 -20.75 5.88
CA ALA A 81 -11.28 -20.54 6.97
C ALA A 81 -12.00 -20.55 8.33
N ASN A 82 -11.53 -21.35 9.27
CA ASN A 82 -12.07 -21.41 10.63
C ASN A 82 -11.85 -20.10 11.40
N LYS A 83 -10.78 -19.37 11.09
CA LYS A 83 -10.42 -18.13 11.76
C LYS A 83 -9.71 -17.20 10.76
N VAL A 84 -10.11 -15.92 10.78
CA VAL A 84 -9.45 -14.87 10.04
C VAL A 84 -8.98 -13.78 10.99
N LEU A 85 -7.74 -13.34 10.85
CA LEU A 85 -7.17 -12.23 11.60
C LEU A 85 -6.84 -11.10 10.63
N VAL A 86 -7.24 -9.89 10.97
CA VAL A 86 -6.88 -8.67 10.22
C VAL A 86 -6.00 -7.81 11.10
N GLN A 87 -4.81 -7.50 10.61
CA GLN A 87 -3.84 -6.67 11.32
C GLN A 87 -3.42 -5.50 10.45
N LYS A 88 -3.52 -4.29 10.99
CA LYS A 88 -3.05 -3.06 10.33
C LYS A 88 -1.62 -2.77 10.79
N SER A 89 -0.63 -3.40 10.13
CA SER A 89 0.79 -3.31 10.49
C SER A 89 1.36 -1.89 10.44
N GLY A 90 0.83 -1.03 9.56
CA GLY A 90 1.26 0.37 9.44
C GLY A 90 1.12 1.18 10.73
N TYR A 91 0.12 0.90 11.55
CA TYR A 91 -0.01 1.57 12.85
C TYR A 91 1.11 1.20 13.82
N PHE A 92 1.54 -0.05 13.83
CA PHE A 92 2.66 -0.51 14.65
C PHE A 92 3.97 0.13 14.20
N GLY A 93 4.24 0.17 12.88
CA GLY A 93 5.41 0.82 12.31
C GLY A 93 5.47 2.31 12.66
N ARG A 94 4.36 3.03 12.47
CA ARG A 94 4.27 4.47 12.77
C ARG A 94 4.33 4.81 14.26
N SER A 95 3.97 3.88 15.12
CA SER A 95 4.01 4.07 16.59
C SER A 95 5.31 3.61 17.23
N SER A 96 6.21 3.00 16.47
CA SER A 96 7.49 2.55 16.96
C SER A 96 8.40 3.72 17.29
N LYS A 97 9.25 3.54 18.32
CA LYS A 97 10.27 4.53 18.64
C LYS A 97 11.26 4.65 17.47
N ALA A 98 11.53 5.88 17.04
CA ALA A 98 12.54 6.16 16.03
C ALA A 98 13.93 5.63 16.48
N ASN A 99 14.65 4.98 15.58
CA ASN A 99 16.05 4.60 15.82
C ASN A 99 16.99 5.79 15.58
N GLN A 100 18.30 5.62 15.79
CA GLN A 100 19.24 6.74 15.66
C GLN A 100 19.33 7.24 14.21
N ALA A 101 19.30 6.34 13.23
CA ALA A 101 19.34 6.74 11.81
C ALA A 101 18.09 7.54 11.39
N ASP A 102 16.91 7.16 11.92
CA ASP A 102 15.68 7.93 11.69
C ASP A 102 15.77 9.32 12.33
N LEU A 103 16.35 9.43 13.53
CA LEU A 103 16.52 10.72 14.21
C LEU A 103 17.47 11.63 13.45
N ASP A 104 18.61 11.11 13.01
CA ASP A 104 19.60 11.86 12.22
C ASP A 104 18.96 12.38 10.94
N LEU A 105 18.20 11.54 10.22
CA LEU A 105 17.44 11.90 9.04
C LEU A 105 16.40 13.00 9.31
N ILE A 106 15.62 12.85 10.38
CA ILE A 106 14.59 13.82 10.76
C ILE A 106 15.24 15.19 11.05
N PHE A 107 16.34 15.23 11.80
CA PHE A 107 17.03 16.47 12.11
C PHE A 107 17.63 17.12 10.85
N GLU A 108 18.27 16.35 9.99
CA GLU A 108 18.83 16.87 8.73
C GLU A 108 17.76 17.52 7.85
N VAL A 109 16.63 16.82 7.63
CA VAL A 109 15.50 17.34 6.85
C VAL A 109 14.86 18.56 7.51
N ALA A 110 14.69 18.54 8.84
CA ALA A 110 14.09 19.64 9.59
C ALA A 110 14.96 20.90 9.53
N ASP A 111 16.27 20.76 9.73
CA ASP A 111 17.22 21.89 9.65
C ASP A 111 17.21 22.51 8.24
N TYR A 112 17.21 21.70 7.20
CA TYR A 112 17.13 22.18 5.83
C TYR A 112 15.79 22.89 5.56
N ALA A 113 14.69 22.35 6.10
CA ALA A 113 13.37 22.98 5.97
C ALA A 113 13.33 24.36 6.64
N VAL A 114 13.89 24.50 7.83
CA VAL A 114 14.01 25.78 8.54
C VAL A 114 14.85 26.78 7.74
N GLN A 115 16.00 26.37 7.23
CA GLN A 115 16.86 27.23 6.42
C GLN A 115 16.14 27.68 5.13
N SER A 116 15.41 26.78 4.46
CA SER A 116 14.61 27.11 3.28
C SER A 116 13.50 28.11 3.60
N ALA A 117 12.80 27.92 4.71
CA ALA A 117 11.74 28.82 5.16
C ALA A 117 12.27 30.22 5.49
N VAL A 118 13.42 30.31 6.20
CA VAL A 118 14.10 31.59 6.50
C VAL A 118 14.56 32.30 5.23
N ALA A 119 15.01 31.54 4.23
CA ALA A 119 15.39 32.06 2.92
C ALA A 119 14.20 32.44 2.03
N GLY A 120 12.95 32.21 2.48
CA GLY A 120 11.75 32.47 1.69
C GLY A 120 11.54 31.49 0.53
N THR A 121 12.20 30.33 0.54
CA THR A 121 12.05 29.29 -0.49
C THR A 121 10.88 28.38 -0.12
N SER A 122 9.92 28.23 -1.04
CA SER A 122 8.74 27.40 -0.86
C SER A 122 8.85 26.10 -1.65
N GLY A 123 8.55 24.97 -0.99
CA GLY A 123 8.61 23.65 -1.61
C GLY A 123 8.47 22.52 -0.61
N VAL A 124 8.82 21.33 -1.04
CA VAL A 124 8.92 20.13 -0.21
C VAL A 124 10.39 19.78 -0.03
N VAL A 125 10.84 19.62 1.22
CA VAL A 125 12.22 19.21 1.48
C VAL A 125 12.35 17.70 1.36
N GLY A 126 13.27 17.25 0.54
CA GLY A 126 13.54 15.85 0.26
C GLY A 126 14.72 15.67 -0.68
N TRP A 127 15.05 14.41 -0.96
CA TRP A 127 16.10 14.07 -1.93
C TRP A 127 15.58 14.30 -3.35
N ASP A 128 16.24 15.19 -4.06
CA ASP A 128 15.88 15.59 -5.42
C ASP A 128 16.54 14.67 -6.44
N GLU A 129 15.77 13.77 -7.05
CA GLU A 129 16.26 12.83 -8.07
C GLU A 129 16.82 13.56 -9.30
N ASP A 130 16.25 14.71 -9.68
CA ASP A 130 16.73 15.52 -10.80
C ASP A 130 18.02 16.28 -10.46
N ASN A 131 18.40 16.33 -9.17
CA ASN A 131 19.61 16.98 -8.68
C ASN A 131 20.54 15.97 -7.98
N ASN A 132 20.89 14.88 -8.68
CA ASN A 132 21.79 13.84 -8.18
C ASN A 132 21.42 13.29 -6.81
N ASN A 133 20.13 13.23 -6.51
CA ASN A 133 19.60 12.75 -5.24
C ASN A 133 20.18 13.50 -4.02
N THR A 134 20.32 14.83 -4.13
CA THR A 134 20.76 15.69 -3.02
C THR A 134 19.55 16.23 -2.25
N LEU A 135 19.74 16.46 -0.93
CA LEU A 135 18.73 17.11 -0.10
C LEU A 135 18.44 18.51 -0.62
N SER A 136 17.21 18.81 -0.97
CA SER A 136 16.81 20.07 -1.63
C SER A 136 15.40 20.48 -1.20
N CYS A 137 15.09 21.78 -1.36
CA CYS A 137 13.72 22.27 -1.29
C CYS A 137 13.10 22.20 -2.71
N ILE A 138 12.37 21.12 -2.98
CA ILE A 138 11.80 20.82 -4.29
C ILE A 138 10.55 21.67 -4.50
N ALA A 139 10.50 22.45 -5.57
CA ALA A 139 9.38 23.34 -5.87
C ALA A 139 8.05 22.55 -6.05
N PHE A 140 6.94 23.08 -5.55
CA PHE A 140 5.63 22.40 -5.59
C PHE A 140 5.16 21.99 -6.99
N ASN A 141 5.49 22.76 -8.02
CA ASN A 141 5.15 22.44 -9.40
C ASN A 141 5.85 21.19 -9.96
N ARG A 142 6.88 20.71 -9.28
CA ARG A 142 7.59 19.44 -9.60
C ARG A 142 6.99 18.25 -8.88
N ILE A 143 6.14 18.45 -7.87
CA ILE A 143 5.49 17.38 -7.12
C ILE A 143 4.28 16.89 -7.92
N LYS A 144 4.37 15.70 -8.48
CA LYS A 144 3.36 15.12 -9.39
C LYS A 144 2.55 13.99 -8.77
N GLY A 145 2.24 14.07 -7.49
CA GLY A 145 1.49 13.02 -6.79
C GLY A 145 2.37 11.88 -6.27
N GLY A 146 1.74 10.76 -5.94
CA GLY A 146 2.43 9.57 -5.43
C GLY A 146 3.27 8.88 -6.51
N LYS A 147 4.39 8.28 -6.11
CA LYS A 147 5.20 7.42 -6.98
C LYS A 147 4.64 5.98 -6.87
N PRO A 148 4.15 5.37 -7.97
CA PRO A 148 3.73 3.98 -7.93
C PRO A 148 4.92 3.07 -7.61
N PHE A 149 4.64 1.94 -6.99
CA PHE A 149 5.66 0.93 -6.77
C PHE A 149 6.05 0.27 -8.10
N ASP A 150 7.34 0.10 -8.34
CA ASP A 150 7.83 -0.56 -9.55
C ASP A 150 7.77 -2.08 -9.39
N ILE A 151 6.72 -2.69 -9.93
CA ILE A 151 6.49 -4.14 -9.89
C ILE A 151 7.44 -4.93 -10.81
N THR A 152 8.30 -4.25 -11.59
CA THR A 152 9.27 -4.90 -12.49
C THR A 152 10.63 -5.13 -11.84
N LEU A 153 10.84 -4.68 -10.61
CA LEU A 153 12.08 -4.88 -9.86
C LEU A 153 12.39 -6.37 -9.71
N ASP A 154 13.64 -6.75 -9.98
CA ASP A 154 14.10 -8.16 -9.98
C ASP A 154 13.75 -8.87 -8.68
N TRP A 155 14.07 -8.27 -7.53
CA TRP A 155 13.78 -8.89 -6.22
C TRP A 155 12.26 -9.10 -5.98
N TYR A 156 11.41 -8.17 -6.49
CA TYR A 156 9.96 -8.31 -6.36
C TYR A 156 9.44 -9.43 -7.26
N THR A 157 9.91 -9.50 -8.49
CA THR A 157 9.56 -10.55 -9.46
C THR A 157 10.00 -11.93 -8.97
N GLU A 158 11.20 -12.04 -8.41
CA GLU A 158 11.71 -13.28 -7.80
C GLU A 158 10.84 -13.72 -6.63
N MET A 159 10.55 -12.81 -5.69
CA MET A 159 9.67 -13.04 -4.55
C MET A 159 8.27 -13.50 -5.00
N MET A 160 7.67 -12.83 -5.99
CA MET A 160 6.36 -13.20 -6.50
C MET A 160 6.35 -14.55 -7.20
N ASN A 161 7.42 -14.92 -7.88
CA ASN A 161 7.57 -16.25 -8.46
C ASN A 161 7.67 -17.34 -7.38
N GLU A 162 8.45 -17.13 -6.31
CA GLU A 162 8.52 -18.04 -5.17
C GLU A 162 7.16 -18.23 -4.50
N ILE A 163 6.41 -17.15 -4.29
CA ILE A 163 5.07 -17.19 -3.69
C ILE A 163 4.08 -17.97 -4.56
N LYS A 164 4.23 -17.92 -5.89
CA LYS A 164 3.33 -18.58 -6.86
C LYS A 164 3.66 -20.05 -7.11
N VAL A 165 4.85 -20.52 -6.73
CA VAL A 165 5.24 -21.93 -6.83
C VAL A 165 4.58 -22.72 -5.70
N ILE A 166 3.48 -23.43 -6.02
CA ILE A 166 2.76 -24.32 -5.07
C ILE A 166 2.50 -25.65 -5.75
#